data_300792bf662927ef63f9a693c207f2e2
#
_entry.id   300792bf662927ef63f9a693c207f2e2
#
_cell.length_a   1.000
_cell.length_b   1.000
_cell.length_c   1.000
_cell.angle_alpha   90.00
_cell.angle_beta   90.00
_cell.angle_gamma   90.00
#
_symmetry.space_group_name_H-M   'P 1'
#
loop_
_entity.id
_entity.type
_entity.pdbx_description
1 polymer ?
#
loop_
_entity_poly.entity_id
_entity_poly.type
_entity_poly.pdbx_seq_one_letter_code
_entity_poly.pdbx_strand_id
1 'polypeptide(L)'
;YKIKKPVNFGFLDFTTLEKRRFYCEEEVRLNRRLCGDMYIGVLPITYSSGKFRIGGSGEPVEYTVKMRELPQEALMSERLRRGEIDVKVMDDIARILSDFHRRADTNSEIREYGSIRIVKFNWDENFDQTREFIGRTIGRGEYLFIKRTINEFLKRQKSLFELRQKSDRIRECHGDLHSGNIFIADKIYIYDAIEFNKRFRYCDVASDMAFLLMDLEFLNRRDLSARLLDRYVDYSGEGGDFLEI
;
A
#
# COMPACT_ATOMS: atom_id res chain seq x y z
N TYR A 1 -16.99 -1.75 -11.00
CA TYR A 1 -16.86 -3.18 -10.66
C TYR A 1 -15.44 -3.66 -10.93
N LYS A 2 -14.80 -4.32 -9.96
CA LYS A 2 -13.45 -4.89 -10.05
C LYS A 2 -13.53 -6.40 -9.88
N ILE A 3 -13.02 -7.14 -10.86
CA ILE A 3 -13.04 -8.62 -10.89
C ILE A 3 -11.58 -9.11 -10.85
N LYS A 4 -11.29 -10.07 -9.98
CA LYS A 4 -9.95 -10.67 -9.88
C LYS A 4 -9.77 -11.73 -10.97
N LYS A 5 -8.63 -11.67 -11.70
CA LYS A 5 -8.29 -12.69 -12.70
C LYS A 5 -7.79 -13.97 -12.03
N PRO A 6 -8.06 -15.17 -12.59
CA PRO A 6 -7.60 -16.42 -12.02
C PRO A 6 -6.11 -16.69 -12.33
N VAL A 7 -5.23 -15.91 -11.70
CA VAL A 7 -3.76 -15.96 -11.92
C VAL A 7 -3.02 -16.31 -10.64
N ASN A 8 -1.79 -16.84 -10.81
CA ASN A 8 -0.83 -17.00 -9.72
C ASN A 8 0.50 -16.40 -10.17
N PHE A 9 0.99 -15.40 -9.41
CA PHE A 9 2.27 -14.73 -9.64
C PHE A 9 3.31 -15.06 -8.55
N GLY A 10 3.05 -16.07 -7.71
CA GLY A 10 3.89 -16.42 -6.57
C GLY A 10 3.61 -15.55 -5.34
N PHE A 11 3.61 -14.24 -5.47
CA PHE A 11 3.27 -13.32 -4.38
C PHE A 11 1.76 -13.09 -4.21
N LEU A 12 0.94 -13.46 -5.18
CA LEU A 12 -0.53 -13.51 -5.11
C LEU A 12 -1.06 -14.77 -5.79
N ASP A 13 -2.17 -15.30 -5.28
CA ASP A 13 -2.83 -16.49 -5.82
C ASP A 13 -4.35 -16.32 -5.82
N PHE A 14 -4.92 -16.10 -7.01
CA PHE A 14 -6.36 -15.96 -7.28
C PHE A 14 -6.91 -17.12 -8.09
N THR A 15 -6.25 -18.29 -8.13
CA THR A 15 -6.58 -19.39 -9.01
C THR A 15 -7.94 -20.01 -8.76
N THR A 16 -8.40 -20.09 -7.50
CA THR A 16 -9.71 -20.68 -7.19
C THR A 16 -10.78 -19.61 -6.93
N LEU A 17 -12.05 -19.98 -7.10
CA LEU A 17 -13.18 -19.10 -6.86
C LEU A 17 -13.25 -18.65 -5.39
N GLU A 18 -12.96 -19.55 -4.46
CA GLU A 18 -12.95 -19.28 -3.01
C GLU A 18 -11.88 -18.25 -2.66
N LYS A 19 -10.68 -18.37 -3.25
CA LYS A 19 -9.60 -17.37 -3.06
C LYS A 19 -10.02 -16.01 -3.60
N ARG A 20 -10.60 -15.95 -4.80
CA ARG A 20 -11.06 -14.68 -5.37
C ARG A 20 -12.16 -14.03 -4.53
N ARG A 21 -13.12 -14.84 -4.03
CA ARG A 21 -14.12 -14.37 -3.07
C ARG A 21 -13.47 -13.79 -1.81
N PHE A 22 -12.60 -14.57 -1.17
CA PHE A 22 -11.89 -14.16 0.04
C PHE A 22 -11.15 -12.83 -0.16
N TYR A 23 -10.38 -12.70 -1.26
CA TYR A 23 -9.63 -11.47 -1.53
C TYR A 23 -10.52 -10.30 -1.99
N CYS A 24 -11.70 -10.53 -2.55
CA CYS A 24 -12.67 -9.46 -2.74
C CYS A 24 -13.21 -8.94 -1.39
N GLU A 25 -13.51 -9.85 -0.46
CA GLU A 25 -13.97 -9.51 0.89
C GLU A 25 -12.87 -8.77 1.68
N GLU A 26 -11.61 -9.24 1.62
CA GLU A 26 -10.45 -8.57 2.22
C GLU A 26 -10.19 -7.18 1.61
N GLU A 27 -10.30 -7.03 0.29
CA GLU A 27 -10.15 -5.73 -0.37
C GLU A 27 -11.19 -4.72 0.16
N VAL A 28 -12.44 -5.12 0.29
CA VAL A 28 -13.49 -4.27 0.88
C VAL A 28 -13.19 -3.94 2.33
N ARG A 29 -12.79 -4.93 3.14
CA ARG A 29 -12.45 -4.74 4.56
C ARG A 29 -11.33 -3.72 4.75
N LEU A 30 -10.22 -3.92 4.04
CA LEU A 30 -9.03 -3.09 4.16
C LEU A 30 -9.27 -1.66 3.70
N ASN A 31 -9.89 -1.49 2.55
CA ASN A 31 -10.05 -0.18 1.94
C ASN A 31 -11.11 0.68 2.64
N ARG A 32 -12.14 0.08 3.25
CA ARG A 32 -13.11 0.84 4.06
C ARG A 32 -12.48 1.59 5.24
N ARG A 33 -11.29 1.22 5.67
CA ARG A 33 -10.56 1.93 6.74
C ARG A 33 -10.19 3.37 6.37
N LEU A 34 -9.93 3.64 5.08
CA LEU A 34 -9.43 4.92 4.57
C LEU A 34 -10.35 5.60 3.54
N CYS A 35 -11.21 4.84 2.87
CA CYS A 35 -12.11 5.42 1.86
C CYS A 35 -13.60 5.11 2.10
N GLY A 36 -13.94 4.44 3.22
CA GLY A 36 -15.31 4.31 3.72
C GLY A 36 -16.31 3.79 2.68
N ASP A 37 -17.23 4.68 2.29
CA ASP A 37 -18.35 4.41 1.39
C ASP A 37 -17.98 4.21 -0.09
N MET A 38 -16.74 4.44 -0.49
CA MET A 38 -16.28 4.16 -1.85
C MET A 38 -16.39 2.67 -2.18
N TYR A 39 -16.07 1.78 -1.23
CA TYR A 39 -16.22 0.34 -1.38
C TYR A 39 -17.59 -0.13 -0.89
N ILE A 40 -18.52 -0.34 -1.84
CA ILE A 40 -19.93 -0.68 -1.55
C ILE A 40 -20.05 -2.11 -1.01
N GLY A 41 -19.34 -3.07 -1.63
CA GLY A 41 -19.32 -4.46 -1.16
C GLY A 41 -18.94 -5.47 -2.23
N VAL A 42 -19.02 -6.74 -1.88
CA VAL A 42 -18.79 -7.87 -2.79
C VAL A 42 -20.12 -8.40 -3.29
N LEU A 43 -20.23 -8.63 -4.59
CA LEU A 43 -21.40 -9.21 -5.22
C LEU A 43 -21.03 -10.49 -5.98
N PRO A 44 -21.87 -11.54 -5.94
CA PRO A 44 -21.70 -12.71 -6.79
C PRO A 44 -22.00 -12.35 -8.24
N ILE A 45 -21.32 -13.03 -9.15
CA ILE A 45 -21.69 -13.10 -10.56
C ILE A 45 -22.23 -14.50 -10.80
N THR A 46 -23.46 -14.61 -11.27
CA THR A 46 -24.12 -15.88 -11.56
C THR A 46 -24.30 -16.08 -13.06
N TYR A 47 -24.38 -17.33 -13.50
CA TYR A 47 -24.64 -17.67 -14.91
C TYR A 47 -25.91 -18.49 -14.99
N SER A 48 -26.89 -18.03 -15.75
CA SER A 48 -28.16 -18.73 -15.96
C SER A 48 -28.74 -18.37 -17.33
N SER A 49 -29.29 -19.36 -18.02
CA SER A 49 -29.94 -19.18 -19.33
C SER A 49 -29.06 -18.43 -20.36
N GLY A 50 -27.76 -18.75 -20.41
CA GLY A 50 -26.82 -18.14 -21.36
C GLY A 50 -26.36 -16.72 -21.00
N LYS A 51 -26.68 -16.20 -19.79
CA LYS A 51 -26.39 -14.82 -19.40
C LYS A 51 -25.70 -14.75 -18.05
N PHE A 52 -24.72 -13.84 -17.92
CA PHE A 52 -24.12 -13.45 -16.64
C PHE A 52 -24.98 -12.35 -15.99
N ARG A 53 -25.10 -12.42 -14.67
CA ARG A 53 -25.78 -11.39 -13.86
C ARG A 53 -24.95 -11.09 -12.61
N ILE A 54 -24.76 -9.80 -12.33
CA ILE A 54 -24.15 -9.32 -11.07
C ILE A 54 -25.25 -9.24 -10.02
N GLY A 55 -25.05 -9.84 -8.84
CA GLY A 55 -26.03 -9.86 -7.77
C GLY A 55 -27.22 -10.80 -8.03
N GLY A 56 -27.14 -11.69 -9.03
CA GLY A 56 -28.20 -12.65 -9.35
C GLY A 56 -28.35 -13.73 -8.29
N SER A 57 -29.55 -14.34 -8.22
CA SER A 57 -29.81 -15.55 -7.44
C SER A 57 -29.31 -16.77 -8.22
N GLY A 58 -28.59 -17.66 -7.58
CA GLY A 58 -28.02 -18.87 -8.18
C GLY A 58 -26.62 -19.13 -7.68
N GLU A 59 -26.01 -20.19 -8.18
CA GLU A 59 -24.65 -20.53 -7.80
C GLU A 59 -23.65 -19.54 -8.42
N PRO A 60 -22.78 -18.93 -7.61
CA PRO A 60 -21.81 -17.99 -8.11
C PRO A 60 -20.75 -18.67 -9.00
N VAL A 61 -20.49 -18.08 -10.15
CA VAL A 61 -19.38 -18.47 -11.05
C VAL A 61 -18.19 -17.53 -10.89
N GLU A 62 -18.40 -16.33 -10.30
CA GLU A 62 -17.36 -15.36 -10.01
C GLU A 62 -17.83 -14.35 -8.94
N TYR A 63 -16.90 -13.56 -8.41
CA TYR A 63 -17.17 -12.46 -7.49
C TYR A 63 -16.60 -11.15 -8.00
N THR A 64 -17.24 -10.03 -7.64
CA THR A 64 -16.82 -8.69 -7.99
C THR A 64 -16.92 -7.74 -6.81
N VAL A 65 -15.95 -6.86 -6.67
CA VAL A 65 -16.04 -5.71 -5.78
C VAL A 65 -16.85 -4.62 -6.49
N LYS A 66 -17.92 -4.16 -5.85
CA LYS A 66 -18.68 -2.99 -6.30
C LYS A 66 -18.16 -1.75 -5.59
N MET A 67 -17.81 -0.73 -6.37
CA MET A 67 -17.26 0.53 -5.88
C MET A 67 -18.02 1.72 -6.46
N ARG A 68 -18.00 2.85 -5.75
CA ARG A 68 -18.37 4.15 -6.32
C ARG A 68 -17.26 4.57 -7.28
N GLU A 69 -17.63 4.97 -8.48
CA GLU A 69 -16.70 5.55 -9.46
C GLU A 69 -16.43 7.00 -9.08
N LEU A 70 -15.18 7.38 -9.02
CA LEU A 70 -14.73 8.75 -8.82
C LEU A 70 -14.13 9.29 -10.12
N PRO A 71 -14.25 10.60 -10.37
CA PRO A 71 -13.72 11.19 -11.59
C PRO A 71 -12.18 11.10 -11.60
N GLN A 72 -11.62 10.64 -12.72
CA GLN A 72 -10.16 10.43 -12.86
C GLN A 72 -9.36 11.73 -12.67
N GLU A 73 -9.94 12.87 -13.04
CA GLU A 73 -9.35 14.20 -12.81
C GLU A 73 -9.17 14.56 -11.34
N ALA A 74 -9.88 13.88 -10.42
CA ALA A 74 -9.71 14.01 -8.97
C ALA A 74 -8.57 13.16 -8.41
N LEU A 75 -7.93 12.30 -9.22
CA LEU A 75 -6.79 11.52 -8.79
C LEU A 75 -5.62 12.44 -8.44
N MET A 76 -4.98 12.20 -7.28
CA MET A 76 -3.91 13.07 -6.78
C MET A 76 -2.74 13.17 -7.76
N SER A 77 -2.34 12.07 -8.39
CA SER A 77 -1.29 12.06 -9.42
C SER A 77 -1.62 12.93 -10.63
N GLU A 78 -2.89 12.99 -11.05
CA GLU A 78 -3.35 13.88 -12.11
C GLU A 78 -3.33 15.35 -11.67
N ARG A 79 -3.80 15.63 -10.45
CA ARG A 79 -3.80 16.97 -9.87
C ARG A 79 -2.40 17.49 -9.62
N LEU A 80 -1.46 16.61 -9.21
CA LEU A 80 -0.03 16.95 -9.09
C LEU A 80 0.57 17.40 -10.43
N ARG A 81 0.28 16.67 -11.52
CA ARG A 81 0.75 17.05 -12.87
C ARG A 81 0.19 18.40 -13.34
N ARG A 82 -1.00 18.78 -12.89
CA ARG A 82 -1.62 20.09 -13.20
C ARG A 82 -1.21 21.20 -12.23
N GLY A 83 -0.42 20.89 -11.18
CA GLY A 83 -0.02 21.87 -10.16
C GLY A 83 -1.17 22.30 -9.22
N GLU A 84 -2.21 21.49 -9.08
CA GLU A 84 -3.43 21.80 -8.32
C GLU A 84 -3.40 21.32 -6.86
N ILE A 85 -2.26 20.79 -6.40
CA ILE A 85 -2.10 20.33 -5.02
C ILE A 85 -1.33 21.39 -4.22
N ASP A 86 -1.95 21.86 -3.16
CA ASP A 86 -1.36 22.78 -2.21
C ASP A 86 -0.93 22.09 -0.90
N VAL A 87 -0.26 22.85 -0.03
CA VAL A 87 0.26 22.35 1.25
C VAL A 87 -0.85 21.93 2.23
N LYS A 88 -2.06 22.51 2.11
CA LYS A 88 -3.20 22.15 2.96
C LYS A 88 -3.66 20.72 2.72
N VAL A 89 -3.64 20.27 1.46
CA VAL A 89 -3.93 18.88 1.11
C VAL A 89 -2.95 17.93 1.82
N MET A 90 -1.67 18.31 1.91
CA MET A 90 -0.67 17.52 2.64
C MET A 90 -0.96 17.46 4.14
N ASP A 91 -1.39 18.56 4.74
CA ASP A 91 -1.80 18.59 6.15
C ASP A 91 -2.97 17.64 6.42
N ASP A 92 -3.97 17.63 5.53
CA ASP A 92 -5.14 16.75 5.65
C ASP A 92 -4.76 15.27 5.44
N ILE A 93 -3.93 14.95 4.45
CA ILE A 93 -3.42 13.59 4.22
C ILE A 93 -2.60 13.11 5.43
N ALA A 94 -1.70 13.96 5.95
CA ALA A 94 -0.88 13.63 7.13
C ALA A 94 -1.74 13.29 8.35
N ARG A 95 -2.82 14.05 8.59
CA ARG A 95 -3.76 13.79 9.67
C ARG A 95 -4.50 12.46 9.49
N ILE A 96 -5.02 12.22 8.28
CA ILE A 96 -5.71 10.96 7.93
C ILE A 96 -4.79 9.76 8.15
N LEU A 97 -3.54 9.82 7.67
CA LEU A 97 -2.57 8.74 7.79
C LEU A 97 -2.11 8.52 9.23
N SER A 98 -1.86 9.59 9.99
CA SER A 98 -1.53 9.50 11.41
C SER A 98 -2.65 8.82 12.20
N ASP A 99 -3.90 9.23 11.98
CA ASP A 99 -5.07 8.62 12.61
C ASP A 99 -5.27 7.17 12.18
N PHE A 100 -5.02 6.86 10.92
CA PHE A 100 -5.09 5.50 10.38
C PHE A 100 -4.02 4.60 11.03
N HIS A 101 -2.76 4.99 10.98
CA HIS A 101 -1.66 4.21 11.55
C HIS A 101 -1.83 3.97 13.05
N ARG A 102 -2.32 4.98 13.80
CA ARG A 102 -2.59 4.83 15.23
C ARG A 102 -3.66 3.78 15.54
N ARG A 103 -4.68 3.65 14.67
CA ARG A 103 -5.80 2.70 14.84
C ARG A 103 -5.61 1.38 14.11
N ALA A 104 -4.63 1.29 13.20
CA ALA A 104 -4.34 0.07 12.46
C ALA A 104 -3.93 -1.06 13.40
N ASP A 105 -4.34 -2.27 13.08
CA ASP A 105 -4.10 -3.44 13.91
C ASP A 105 -2.60 -3.71 14.09
N THR A 106 -2.25 -4.15 15.29
CA THR A 106 -0.94 -4.70 15.65
C THR A 106 -1.13 -5.84 16.66
N ASN A 107 -0.36 -6.87 16.52
CA ASN A 107 -0.30 -8.04 17.42
C ASN A 107 1.02 -8.77 17.23
N SER A 108 1.24 -9.88 17.92
CA SER A 108 2.50 -10.65 17.81
C SER A 108 2.77 -11.16 16.39
N GLU A 109 1.74 -11.60 15.65
CA GLU A 109 1.88 -12.03 14.25
C GLU A 109 2.30 -10.85 13.36
N ILE A 110 1.59 -9.73 13.45
CA ILE A 110 1.87 -8.53 12.64
C ILE A 110 3.29 -8.02 12.93
N ARG A 111 3.68 -7.93 14.20
CA ARG A 111 5.03 -7.45 14.58
C ARG A 111 6.16 -8.28 14.00
N GLU A 112 5.96 -9.59 13.81
CA GLU A 112 6.99 -10.45 13.23
C GLU A 112 7.37 -10.03 11.80
N TYR A 113 6.44 -9.43 11.04
CA TYR A 113 6.72 -8.93 9.69
C TYR A 113 7.68 -7.73 9.64
N GLY A 114 7.84 -7.00 10.75
CA GLY A 114 8.86 -5.96 10.89
C GLY A 114 10.25 -6.49 11.28
N SER A 115 10.40 -7.81 11.49
CA SER A 115 11.71 -8.38 11.79
C SER A 115 12.68 -8.18 10.64
N ILE A 116 13.94 -7.93 10.98
CA ILE A 116 15.00 -7.72 9.97
C ILE A 116 15.14 -8.91 9.02
N ARG A 117 14.79 -10.11 9.49
CA ARG A 117 14.77 -11.33 8.69
C ARG A 117 13.75 -11.24 7.55
N ILE A 118 12.53 -10.78 7.82
CA ILE A 118 11.47 -10.65 6.81
C ILE A 118 11.74 -9.44 5.92
N VAL A 119 12.16 -8.32 6.47
CA VAL A 119 12.54 -7.12 5.68
C VAL A 119 13.67 -7.46 4.70
N LYS A 120 14.72 -8.15 5.19
CA LYS A 120 15.82 -8.61 4.33
C LYS A 120 15.34 -9.59 3.25
N PHE A 121 14.46 -10.51 3.59
CA PHE A 121 13.89 -11.46 2.63
C PHE A 121 13.15 -10.72 1.49
N ASN A 122 12.35 -9.70 1.80
CA ASN A 122 11.67 -8.89 0.78
C ASN A 122 12.66 -8.20 -0.17
N TRP A 123 13.76 -7.66 0.36
CA TRP A 123 14.81 -7.05 -0.45
C TRP A 123 15.59 -8.06 -1.29
N ASP A 124 15.93 -9.22 -0.73
CA ASP A 124 16.63 -10.28 -1.46
C ASP A 124 15.76 -10.81 -2.62
N GLU A 125 14.44 -11.00 -2.38
CA GLU A 125 13.47 -11.39 -3.43
C GLU A 125 13.43 -10.35 -4.57
N ASN A 126 13.36 -9.05 -4.24
CA ASN A 126 13.41 -7.98 -5.24
C ASN A 126 14.71 -8.01 -6.06
N PHE A 127 15.86 -8.21 -5.42
CA PHE A 127 17.13 -8.34 -6.12
C PHE A 127 17.19 -9.57 -7.01
N ASP A 128 16.66 -10.69 -6.58
CA ASP A 128 16.66 -11.92 -7.39
C ASP A 128 15.73 -11.77 -8.59
N GLN A 129 14.54 -11.19 -8.45
CA GLN A 129 13.59 -10.94 -9.53
C GLN A 129 14.11 -9.91 -10.55
N THR A 130 14.84 -8.89 -10.08
CA THR A 130 15.34 -7.82 -10.96
C THR A 130 16.70 -8.15 -11.61
N ARG A 131 17.36 -9.22 -11.21
CA ARG A 131 18.68 -9.63 -11.72
C ARG A 131 18.72 -9.80 -13.25
N GLU A 132 17.67 -10.36 -13.83
CA GLU A 132 17.58 -10.59 -15.28
C GLU A 132 17.48 -9.29 -16.11
N PHE A 133 17.16 -8.16 -15.46
CA PHE A 133 17.04 -6.87 -16.12
C PHE A 133 18.33 -6.03 -16.06
N ILE A 134 19.41 -6.55 -15.45
CA ILE A 134 20.72 -5.87 -15.43
C ILE A 134 21.24 -5.73 -16.86
N GLY A 135 21.59 -4.49 -17.20
CA GLY A 135 22.05 -4.10 -18.56
C GLY A 135 20.91 -3.82 -19.54
N ARG A 136 19.64 -3.96 -19.11
CA ARG A 136 18.44 -3.60 -19.89
C ARG A 136 17.73 -2.36 -19.31
N THR A 137 17.38 -2.40 -18.04
CA THR A 137 16.66 -1.31 -17.33
C THR A 137 17.46 -0.70 -16.20
N ILE A 138 18.43 -1.42 -15.64
CA ILE A 138 19.31 -0.96 -14.58
C ILE A 138 20.76 -1.34 -14.91
N GLY A 139 21.70 -0.42 -14.68
CA GLY A 139 23.14 -0.69 -14.83
C GLY A 139 23.66 -1.62 -13.74
N ARG A 140 24.65 -2.47 -14.08
CA ARG A 140 25.25 -3.40 -13.10
C ARG A 140 25.85 -2.67 -11.89
N GLY A 141 26.45 -1.51 -12.12
CA GLY A 141 27.03 -0.69 -11.04
C GLY A 141 25.97 -0.19 -10.07
N GLU A 142 24.85 0.32 -10.59
CA GLU A 142 23.70 0.81 -9.82
C GLU A 142 23.04 -0.33 -9.01
N TYR A 143 22.79 -1.46 -9.65
CA TYR A 143 22.23 -2.64 -8.97
C TYR A 143 23.11 -3.09 -7.78
N LEU A 144 24.43 -3.20 -7.99
CA LEU A 144 25.36 -3.61 -6.94
C LEU A 144 25.47 -2.55 -5.83
N PHE A 145 25.44 -1.27 -6.20
CA PHE A 145 25.45 -0.16 -5.25
C PHE A 145 24.22 -0.22 -4.34
N ILE A 146 23.02 -0.30 -4.92
CA ILE A 146 21.75 -0.39 -4.16
C ILE A 146 21.77 -1.61 -3.24
N LYS A 147 22.13 -2.78 -3.76
CA LYS A 147 22.20 -4.03 -2.98
C LYS A 147 23.15 -3.92 -1.78
N ARG A 148 24.34 -3.34 -2.01
CA ARG A 148 25.32 -3.13 -0.92
C ARG A 148 24.80 -2.15 0.11
N THR A 149 24.29 -0.99 -0.33
CA THR A 149 23.77 0.06 0.58
C THR A 149 22.67 -0.47 1.48
N ILE A 150 21.72 -1.24 0.93
CA ILE A 150 20.64 -1.83 1.71
C ILE A 150 21.16 -2.87 2.72
N ASN A 151 22.09 -3.74 2.33
CA ASN A 151 22.66 -4.72 3.25
C ASN A 151 23.45 -4.06 4.39
N GLU A 152 24.20 -3.00 4.10
CA GLU A 152 24.92 -2.22 5.11
C GLU A 152 23.96 -1.49 6.04
N PHE A 153 22.88 -0.89 5.50
CA PHE A 153 21.83 -0.23 6.27
C PHE A 153 21.16 -1.21 7.23
N LEU A 154 20.66 -2.34 6.74
CA LEU A 154 19.99 -3.36 7.57
C LEU A 154 20.92 -3.88 8.69
N LYS A 155 22.20 -4.05 8.39
CA LYS A 155 23.20 -4.46 9.40
C LYS A 155 23.42 -3.38 10.46
N ARG A 156 23.56 -2.12 10.04
CA ARG A 156 23.82 -0.99 10.93
C ARG A 156 22.62 -0.66 11.82
N GLN A 157 21.42 -0.69 11.24
CA GLN A 157 20.19 -0.27 11.91
C GLN A 157 19.42 -1.41 12.60
N LYS A 158 20.08 -2.56 12.83
CA LYS A 158 19.40 -3.73 13.43
C LYS A 158 18.66 -3.37 14.73
N SER A 159 19.32 -2.62 15.63
CA SER A 159 18.72 -2.21 16.91
C SER A 159 17.49 -1.31 16.74
N LEU A 160 17.49 -0.46 15.69
CA LEU A 160 16.36 0.39 15.35
C LEU A 160 15.15 -0.45 14.92
N PHE A 161 15.33 -1.43 14.02
CA PHE A 161 14.28 -2.36 13.63
C PHE A 161 13.69 -3.11 14.84
N GLU A 162 14.55 -3.60 15.74
CA GLU A 162 14.10 -4.28 16.97
C GLU A 162 13.33 -3.35 17.92
N LEU A 163 13.74 -2.08 18.03
CA LEU A 163 13.04 -1.07 18.82
C LEU A 163 11.65 -0.80 18.26
N ARG A 164 11.55 -0.52 16.96
CA ARG A 164 10.28 -0.21 16.30
C ARG A 164 9.32 -1.40 16.33
N GLN A 165 9.83 -2.63 16.19
CA GLN A 165 9.04 -3.85 16.35
C GLN A 165 8.45 -3.97 17.77
N LYS A 166 9.22 -3.65 18.81
CA LYS A 166 8.79 -3.68 20.22
C LYS A 166 7.85 -2.53 20.59
N SER A 167 7.95 -1.41 19.88
CA SER A 167 7.17 -0.19 20.13
C SER A 167 5.86 -0.13 19.34
N ASP A 168 5.36 -1.28 18.85
CA ASP A 168 4.10 -1.39 18.08
C ASP A 168 4.05 -0.52 16.83
N ARG A 169 5.22 -0.30 16.19
CA ARG A 169 5.30 0.49 14.95
C ARG A 169 5.02 -0.34 13.70
N ILE A 170 5.01 -1.67 13.83
CA ILE A 170 4.62 -2.59 12.76
C ILE A 170 3.12 -2.80 12.83
N ARG A 171 2.42 -2.46 11.76
CA ARG A 171 0.96 -2.43 11.73
C ARG A 171 0.40 -2.98 10.42
N GLU A 172 -0.92 -3.26 10.41
CA GLU A 172 -1.64 -3.57 9.16
C GLU A 172 -1.86 -2.28 8.37
N CYS A 173 -0.84 -1.84 7.65
CA CYS A 173 -0.79 -0.60 6.89
C CYS A 173 -1.57 -0.67 5.57
N HIS A 174 -1.35 0.28 4.67
CA HIS A 174 -1.88 0.29 3.31
C HIS A 174 -1.05 -0.63 2.39
N GLY A 175 0.26 -0.52 2.45
CA GLY A 175 1.22 -1.35 1.72
C GLY A 175 1.53 -0.88 0.30
N ASP A 176 0.75 0.05 -0.26
CA ASP A 176 0.95 0.62 -1.61
C ASP A 176 0.51 2.09 -1.64
N LEU A 177 1.03 2.87 -0.71
CA LEU A 177 0.61 4.26 -0.50
C LEU A 177 1.33 5.22 -1.46
N HIS A 178 0.69 5.59 -2.56
CA HIS A 178 1.21 6.56 -3.53
C HIS A 178 0.10 7.43 -4.13
N SER A 179 0.46 8.52 -4.82
CA SER A 179 -0.50 9.51 -5.35
C SER A 179 -1.51 8.93 -6.35
N GLY A 180 -1.18 7.83 -7.01
CA GLY A 180 -2.08 7.09 -7.89
C GLY A 180 -3.19 6.34 -7.14
N ASN A 181 -3.05 6.16 -5.82
CA ASN A 181 -4.03 5.50 -4.95
C ASN A 181 -4.75 6.50 -4.02
N ILE A 182 -4.75 7.79 -4.37
CA ILE A 182 -5.42 8.85 -3.60
C ILE A 182 -6.31 9.68 -4.52
N PHE A 183 -7.60 9.77 -4.20
CA PHE A 183 -8.51 10.74 -4.83
C PHE A 183 -8.76 11.93 -3.91
N ILE A 184 -8.79 13.12 -4.49
CA ILE A 184 -9.12 14.39 -3.82
C ILE A 184 -10.37 14.94 -4.49
N ALA A 185 -11.54 14.55 -3.98
CA ALA A 185 -12.86 14.91 -4.49
C ALA A 185 -13.65 15.69 -3.43
N ASP A 186 -14.87 15.27 -3.10
CA ASP A 186 -15.66 15.77 -1.97
C ASP A 186 -14.96 15.57 -0.62
N LYS A 187 -14.13 14.55 -0.53
CA LYS A 187 -13.17 14.28 0.55
C LYS A 187 -11.94 13.59 -0.02
N ILE A 188 -10.96 13.29 0.82
CA ILE A 188 -9.79 12.49 0.46
C ILE A 188 -10.14 11.01 0.63
N TYR A 189 -9.93 10.23 -0.44
CA TYR A 189 -10.08 8.79 -0.46
C TYR A 189 -8.72 8.16 -0.73
N ILE A 190 -8.24 7.32 0.17
CA ILE A 190 -7.03 6.53 -0.02
C ILE A 190 -7.48 5.08 -0.20
N TYR A 191 -7.23 4.51 -1.38
CA TYR A 191 -7.81 3.23 -1.81
C TYR A 191 -6.74 2.29 -2.38
N ASP A 192 -7.16 1.06 -2.69
CA ASP A 192 -6.32 -0.01 -3.27
C ASP A 192 -5.19 -0.49 -2.35
N ALA A 193 -5.48 -0.55 -1.02
CA ALA A 193 -4.60 -1.21 -0.06
C ALA A 193 -4.39 -2.67 -0.43
N ILE A 194 -3.17 -3.19 -0.24
CA ILE A 194 -2.78 -4.54 -0.61
C ILE A 194 -3.55 -5.58 0.21
N GLU A 195 -4.46 -6.30 -0.44
CA GLU A 195 -5.25 -7.38 0.18
C GLU A 195 -4.60 -8.76 0.04
N PHE A 196 -3.85 -8.99 -1.03
CA PHE A 196 -3.42 -10.31 -1.48
C PHE A 196 -2.17 -10.85 -0.76
N ASN A 197 -1.42 -10.00 -0.05
CA ASN A 197 -0.20 -10.43 0.62
C ASN A 197 0.06 -9.67 1.92
N LYS A 198 0.02 -10.38 3.06
CA LYS A 198 0.31 -9.81 4.38
C LYS A 198 1.71 -9.21 4.47
N ARG A 199 2.72 -9.79 3.80
CA ARG A 199 4.10 -9.31 3.82
C ARG A 199 4.27 -7.87 3.32
N PHE A 200 3.38 -7.42 2.44
CA PHE A 200 3.48 -6.08 1.85
C PHE A 200 2.71 -5.03 2.65
N ARG A 201 1.69 -5.44 3.40
CA ARG A 201 0.90 -4.49 4.21
C ARG A 201 1.22 -4.54 5.71
N TYR A 202 1.76 -5.64 6.22
CA TYR A 202 2.25 -5.72 7.60
C TYR A 202 3.66 -5.15 7.63
N CYS A 203 3.77 -3.85 7.81
CA CYS A 203 5.03 -3.13 7.72
C CYS A 203 5.13 -2.05 8.79
N ASP A 204 6.32 -1.48 8.90
CA ASP A 204 6.51 -0.28 9.71
C ASP A 204 5.72 0.89 9.10
N VAL A 205 5.06 1.67 9.94
CA VAL A 205 4.34 2.89 9.49
C VAL A 205 5.27 3.88 8.77
N ALA A 206 6.57 3.86 9.09
CA ALA A 206 7.56 4.66 8.36
C ALA A 206 7.72 4.18 6.91
N SER A 207 7.69 2.86 6.67
CA SER A 207 7.76 2.31 5.31
C SER A 207 6.52 2.68 4.47
N ASP A 208 5.34 2.64 5.08
CA ASP A 208 4.09 3.04 4.40
C ASP A 208 4.14 4.53 4.02
N MET A 209 4.59 5.40 4.94
CA MET A 209 4.79 6.83 4.67
C MET A 209 5.88 7.10 3.63
N ALA A 210 7.02 6.41 3.72
CA ALA A 210 8.15 6.59 2.80
C ALA A 210 7.75 6.33 1.34
N PHE A 211 6.79 5.46 1.10
CA PHE A 211 6.31 5.15 -0.25
C PHE A 211 5.64 6.37 -0.91
N LEU A 212 4.80 7.10 -0.16
CA LEU A 212 4.18 8.34 -0.66
C LEU A 212 5.20 9.49 -0.76
N LEU A 213 6.12 9.60 0.20
CA LEU A 213 7.18 10.61 0.15
C LEU A 213 8.06 10.42 -1.08
N MET A 214 8.49 9.19 -1.35
CA MET A 214 9.25 8.82 -2.55
C MET A 214 8.49 9.17 -3.85
N ASP A 215 7.20 8.87 -3.92
CA ASP A 215 6.37 9.17 -5.09
C ASP A 215 6.25 10.68 -5.34
N LEU A 216 6.06 11.48 -4.28
CA LEU A 216 6.08 12.95 -4.37
C LEU A 216 7.44 13.48 -4.86
N GLU A 217 8.55 12.95 -4.36
CA GLU A 217 9.88 13.34 -4.80
C GLU A 217 10.17 12.94 -6.25
N PHE A 218 9.73 11.74 -6.65
CA PHE A 218 9.80 11.29 -8.04
C PHE A 218 9.03 12.22 -8.99
N LEU A 219 7.92 12.77 -8.53
CA LEU A 219 7.13 13.78 -9.25
C LEU A 219 7.69 15.21 -9.12
N ASN A 220 8.92 15.37 -8.58
CA ASN A 220 9.61 16.65 -8.35
C ASN A 220 8.86 17.59 -7.37
N ARG A 221 8.07 17.04 -6.45
CA ARG A 221 7.34 17.80 -5.43
C ARG A 221 7.93 17.58 -4.03
N ARG A 222 9.25 17.87 -3.90
CA ARG A 222 9.96 17.83 -2.61
C ARG A 222 9.38 18.76 -1.58
N ASP A 223 8.80 19.89 -2.01
CA ASP A 223 8.06 20.83 -1.16
C ASP A 223 6.89 20.15 -0.45
N LEU A 224 6.11 19.37 -1.16
CA LEU A 224 4.96 18.63 -0.61
C LEU A 224 5.41 17.41 0.20
N SER A 225 6.47 16.70 -0.22
CA SER A 225 7.06 15.60 0.54
C SER A 225 7.52 16.06 1.91
N ALA A 226 8.31 17.14 1.98
CA ALA A 226 8.76 17.72 3.24
C ALA A 226 7.57 18.16 4.13
N ARG A 227 6.58 18.84 3.55
CA ARG A 227 5.40 19.27 4.30
C ARG A 227 4.61 18.09 4.86
N LEU A 228 4.39 17.05 4.06
CA LEU A 228 3.69 15.83 4.49
C LEU A 228 4.42 15.16 5.65
N LEU A 229 5.73 15.02 5.55
CA LEU A 229 6.58 14.42 6.59
C LEU A 229 6.50 15.21 7.90
N ASP A 230 6.72 16.53 7.86
CA ASP A 230 6.64 17.41 9.04
C ASP A 230 5.28 17.28 9.74
N ARG A 231 4.21 17.35 8.97
CA ARG A 231 2.85 17.26 9.54
C ARG A 231 2.52 15.87 10.08
N TYR A 232 3.00 14.81 9.41
CA TYR A 232 2.81 13.46 9.90
C TYR A 232 3.52 13.25 11.25
N VAL A 233 4.76 13.69 11.38
CA VAL A 233 5.52 13.62 12.64
C VAL A 233 4.80 14.41 13.75
N ASP A 234 4.35 15.62 13.46
CA ASP A 234 3.60 16.45 14.41
C ASP A 234 2.32 15.75 14.92
N TYR A 235 1.55 15.12 14.02
CA TYR A 235 0.26 14.50 14.39
C TYR A 235 0.42 13.11 15.00
N SER A 236 1.43 12.35 14.60
CA SER A 236 1.66 10.97 15.07
C SER A 236 2.43 10.90 16.37
N GLY A 237 3.20 11.95 16.71
CA GLY A 237 4.14 11.96 17.81
C GLY A 237 5.33 11.02 17.58
N GLU A 238 5.64 10.71 16.31
CA GLU A 238 6.85 9.93 15.97
C GLU A 238 8.10 10.71 16.34
N GLY A 239 9.14 9.99 16.78
CA GLY A 239 10.42 10.56 17.19
C GLY A 239 11.48 10.54 16.09
N GLY A 240 12.73 10.82 16.49
CA GLY A 240 13.88 10.78 15.56
C GLY A 240 14.12 9.41 14.94
N ASP A 241 13.76 8.33 15.64
CA ASP A 241 13.84 6.96 15.15
C ASP A 241 12.99 6.69 13.90
N PHE A 242 11.90 7.44 13.72
CA PHE A 242 11.08 7.41 12.50
C PHE A 242 11.84 7.94 11.27
N LEU A 243 12.68 8.96 11.46
CA LEU A 243 13.43 9.58 10.35
C LEU A 243 14.69 8.80 9.98
N GLU A 244 15.11 7.84 10.81
CA GLU A 244 16.31 7.04 10.61
C GLU A 244 16.04 5.68 9.94
N ILE A 245 14.78 5.25 9.84
CA ILE A 245 14.39 4.00 9.24
C ILE A 245 13.94 4.15 7.80
#